data_36a5f089a7a30afe09f9a74fce0eb224
#
_entry.id   36a5f089a7a30afe09f9a74fce0eb224
#
_cell.length_a   1.000
_cell.length_b   1.000
_cell.length_c   1.000
_cell.angle_alpha   90.00
_cell.angle_beta   90.00
_cell.angle_gamma   90.00
#
_symmetry.space_group_name_H-M   'P 1'
#
loop_
_entity.id
_entity.type
_entity.pdbx_description
1 polymer ?
#
loop_
_entity_poly.entity_id
_entity_poly.type
_entity_poly.pdbx_seq_one_letter_code
_entity_poly.pdbx_strand_id
1 'polypeptide(L)'
;AGKTIPYIRKALNDEIEGIEPSGAFEHFRIAAGESDRDFYGLVSQDSDVYKWMEAAALALQYENQETLAAFNEAADLLKRAQQKNGYLNTYYIIHGLKDKWHYLKESCQLYCAGHLIEAAVSAHQVLGRTDLLVIAEAYADYIDHCFGPEAGKIRGYDVHAEIEPALYRLYEDTGIDRYKRLADFFVEERGRKPYFFSEEPRNTNVGKNLVYELDESDYRHSQSHLPIREQNEAVGYAVQAMYFYTAAADKARLNHDMDLFQNV
;
A
#
# COMPACT_ATOMS: atom_id res chain seq x y z
N ALA A 1 9.55 18.69 12.14
CA ALA A 1 10.25 17.42 12.04
C ALA A 1 10.79 16.97 13.41
N GLY A 2 11.60 17.76 14.12
CA GLY A 2 12.28 17.36 15.36
C GLY A 2 11.43 16.94 16.57
N LYS A 3 10.10 17.19 16.55
CA LYS A 3 9.17 16.75 17.60
C LYS A 3 8.14 15.74 17.08
N THR A 4 7.58 15.99 15.90
CA THR A 4 6.48 15.21 15.35
C THR A 4 6.92 13.80 14.96
N ILE A 5 8.04 13.65 14.25
CA ILE A 5 8.54 12.35 13.81
C ILE A 5 8.85 11.40 14.97
N PRO A 6 9.64 11.82 16.02
CA PRO A 6 9.86 10.99 17.19
C PRO A 6 8.58 10.68 17.98
N TYR A 7 7.64 11.63 18.07
CA TYR A 7 6.39 11.42 18.77
C TYR A 7 5.51 10.36 18.09
N ILE A 8 5.35 10.45 16.75
CA ILE A 8 4.57 9.46 15.99
C ILE A 8 5.23 8.07 16.11
N ARG A 9 6.56 7.98 16.03
CA ARG A 9 7.26 6.70 16.26
C ARG A 9 6.91 6.08 17.62
N LYS A 10 6.90 6.88 18.68
CA LYS A 10 6.52 6.41 20.02
C LYS A 10 5.07 5.92 20.04
N ALA A 11 4.16 6.63 19.40
CA ALA A 11 2.76 6.21 19.29
C ALA A 11 2.63 4.87 18.54
N LEU A 12 3.33 4.69 17.42
CA LEU A 12 3.33 3.45 16.64
C LEU A 12 4.06 2.27 17.33
N ASN A 13 4.89 2.55 18.34
CA ASN A 13 5.49 1.55 19.22
C ASN A 13 4.68 1.31 20.50
N ASP A 14 3.49 1.91 20.63
CA ASP A 14 2.63 1.80 21.80
C ASP A 14 3.29 2.29 23.11
N GLU A 15 4.17 3.31 22.99
CA GLU A 15 4.96 3.87 24.10
C GLU A 15 4.32 5.10 24.75
N ILE A 16 3.12 5.52 24.30
CA ILE A 16 2.46 6.71 24.85
C ILE A 16 1.35 6.30 25.80
N GLU A 17 1.53 6.66 27.07
CA GLU A 17 0.54 6.38 28.12
C GLU A 17 -0.80 7.05 27.83
N GLY A 18 -1.90 6.30 28.00
CA GLY A 18 -3.26 6.77 27.79
C GLY A 18 -3.75 6.82 26.35
N ILE A 19 -2.93 6.35 25.40
CA ILE A 19 -3.32 6.14 23.99
C ILE A 19 -3.58 4.64 23.75
N GLU A 20 -4.67 4.33 23.04
CA GLU A 20 -4.98 2.95 22.63
C GLU A 20 -3.83 2.38 21.79
N PRO A 21 -3.31 1.19 22.12
CA PRO A 21 -2.23 0.57 21.36
C PRO A 21 -2.64 0.27 19.92
N SER A 22 -1.74 0.58 18.98
CA SER A 22 -1.96 0.33 17.55
C SER A 22 -1.41 -1.01 17.06
N GLY A 23 -0.37 -1.51 17.72
CA GLY A 23 0.37 -2.69 17.31
C GLY A 23 1.27 -2.50 16.09
N ALA A 24 1.37 -1.29 15.54
CA ALA A 24 1.97 -1.06 14.23
C ALA A 24 3.38 -1.66 14.08
N PHE A 25 4.32 -1.34 14.96
CA PHE A 25 5.66 -1.97 14.95
C PHE A 25 5.65 -3.39 15.53
N GLU A 26 4.76 -3.68 16.46
CA GLU A 26 4.66 -5.00 17.09
C GLU A 26 4.27 -6.08 16.07
N HIS A 27 3.38 -5.77 15.13
CA HIS A 27 3.01 -6.69 14.05
C HIS A 27 4.22 -7.12 13.20
N PHE A 28 5.15 -6.20 12.90
CA PHE A 28 6.39 -6.55 12.21
C PHE A 28 7.30 -7.44 13.07
N ARG A 29 7.36 -7.22 14.40
CA ARG A 29 8.12 -8.12 15.30
C ARG A 29 7.53 -9.52 15.35
N ILE A 30 6.21 -9.62 15.42
CA ILE A 30 5.51 -10.92 15.37
C ILE A 30 5.78 -11.60 14.01
N ALA A 31 5.63 -10.86 12.89
CA ALA A 31 5.87 -11.37 11.54
C ALA A 31 7.33 -11.80 11.30
N ALA A 32 8.28 -11.17 11.98
CA ALA A 32 9.71 -11.51 11.98
C ALA A 32 10.06 -12.68 12.91
N GLY A 33 9.11 -13.17 13.74
CA GLY A 33 9.34 -14.20 14.75
C GLY A 33 10.11 -13.71 15.99
N GLU A 34 10.07 -12.41 16.26
CA GLU A 34 10.74 -11.75 17.39
C GLU A 34 9.81 -11.49 18.57
N SER A 35 8.51 -11.74 18.40
CA SER A 35 7.48 -11.63 19.42
C SER A 35 6.47 -12.75 19.27
N ASP A 36 5.95 -13.24 20.39
CA ASP A 36 4.91 -14.26 20.49
C ASP A 36 3.55 -13.69 20.92
N ARG A 37 3.40 -12.37 20.86
CA ARG A 37 2.13 -11.70 21.17
C ARG A 37 1.08 -12.01 20.11
N ASP A 38 -0.18 -11.88 20.49
CA ASP A 38 -1.31 -11.93 19.56
C ASP A 38 -1.39 -10.65 18.73
N PHE A 39 -1.92 -10.76 17.52
CA PHE A 39 -2.24 -9.61 16.68
C PHE A 39 -3.39 -8.80 17.28
N TYR A 40 -3.29 -7.48 17.28
CA TYR A 40 -4.34 -6.53 17.70
C TYR A 40 -4.35 -5.30 16.76
N GLY A 41 -5.42 -4.50 16.78
CA GLY A 41 -5.54 -3.34 15.89
C GLY A 41 -6.06 -3.71 14.49
N LEU A 42 -5.70 -2.93 13.49
CA LEU A 42 -6.28 -2.95 12.15
C LEU A 42 -5.44 -3.70 11.12
N VAL A 43 -6.08 -4.31 10.12
CA VAL A 43 -5.41 -4.99 9.00
C VAL A 43 -4.53 -4.04 8.16
N SER A 44 -4.82 -2.75 8.19
CA SER A 44 -4.09 -1.71 7.45
C SER A 44 -2.94 -1.09 8.23
N GLN A 45 -2.66 -1.56 9.45
CA GLN A 45 -1.73 -0.91 10.38
C GLN A 45 -0.29 -0.84 9.84
N ASP A 46 0.11 -1.77 8.97
CA ASP A 46 1.41 -1.72 8.28
C ASP A 46 1.64 -0.37 7.59
N SER A 47 0.59 0.21 6.99
CA SER A 47 0.68 1.48 6.28
C SER A 47 1.11 2.66 7.16
N ASP A 48 0.82 2.62 8.46
CA ASP A 48 1.20 3.70 9.36
C ASP A 48 2.70 3.72 9.64
N VAL A 49 3.34 2.54 9.69
CA VAL A 49 4.81 2.44 9.75
C VAL A 49 5.42 2.98 8.46
N TYR A 50 4.90 2.62 7.30
CA TYR A 50 5.41 3.08 6.01
C TYR A 50 5.27 4.59 5.83
N LYS A 51 4.11 5.17 6.17
CA LYS A 51 3.88 6.63 6.15
C LYS A 51 4.83 7.37 7.11
N TRP A 52 5.07 6.79 8.30
CA TRP A 52 6.07 7.33 9.21
C TRP A 52 7.47 7.28 8.60
N MET A 53 7.85 6.18 7.94
CA MET A 53 9.15 6.03 7.29
C MET A 53 9.32 7.03 6.14
N GLU A 54 8.29 7.24 5.33
CA GLU A 54 8.31 8.26 4.28
C GLU A 54 8.53 9.66 4.87
N ALA A 55 7.73 10.03 5.86
CA ALA A 55 7.88 11.31 6.55
C ALA A 55 9.26 11.48 7.21
N ALA A 56 9.80 10.39 7.79
CA ALA A 56 11.14 10.38 8.38
C ALA A 56 12.23 10.56 7.31
N ALA A 57 12.14 9.88 6.17
CA ALA A 57 13.08 10.03 5.06
C ALA A 57 13.12 11.47 4.53
N LEU A 58 11.95 12.07 4.30
CA LEU A 58 11.82 13.46 3.87
C LEU A 58 12.36 14.45 4.92
N ALA A 59 12.21 14.16 6.22
CA ALA A 59 12.71 14.99 7.30
C ALA A 59 14.22 14.87 7.51
N LEU A 60 14.84 13.74 7.16
CA LEU A 60 16.26 13.45 7.37
C LEU A 60 17.21 14.28 6.51
N GLN A 61 16.70 14.94 5.45
CA GLN A 61 17.48 15.96 4.72
C GLN A 61 18.00 17.10 5.63
N TYR A 62 17.45 17.25 6.84
CA TYR A 62 17.86 18.26 7.84
C TYR A 62 18.72 17.69 8.96
N GLU A 63 19.32 16.53 8.77
CA GLU A 63 20.22 15.82 9.72
C GLU A 63 19.67 15.67 11.14
N ASN A 64 19.12 14.49 11.45
CA ASN A 64 18.70 14.11 12.80
C ASN A 64 19.11 12.67 13.08
N GLN A 65 20.16 12.50 13.91
CA GLN A 65 20.74 11.18 14.19
C GLN A 65 19.76 10.22 14.90
N GLU A 66 18.91 10.73 15.78
CA GLU A 66 17.88 9.92 16.45
C GLU A 66 16.84 9.39 15.42
N THR A 67 16.38 10.26 14.53
CA THR A 67 15.46 9.86 13.46
C THR A 67 16.11 8.88 12.48
N LEU A 68 17.39 9.08 12.15
CA LEU A 68 18.14 8.17 11.30
C LEU A 68 18.29 6.77 11.92
N ALA A 69 18.65 6.72 13.21
CA ALA A 69 18.75 5.45 13.94
C ALA A 69 17.39 4.71 13.95
N ALA A 70 16.32 5.44 14.27
CA ALA A 70 14.97 4.89 14.27
C ALA A 70 14.52 4.40 12.88
N PHE A 71 14.86 5.13 11.82
CA PHE A 71 14.59 4.72 10.43
C PHE A 71 15.36 3.42 10.08
N ASN A 72 16.62 3.32 10.47
CA ASN A 72 17.43 2.12 10.23
C ASN A 72 16.84 0.89 10.93
N GLU A 73 16.46 1.03 12.22
CA GLU A 73 15.80 -0.03 12.97
C GLU A 73 14.51 -0.51 12.29
N ALA A 74 13.70 0.42 11.79
CA ALA A 74 12.47 0.10 11.05
C ALA A 74 12.79 -0.64 9.75
N ALA A 75 13.72 -0.16 8.92
CA ALA A 75 14.10 -0.80 7.66
C ALA A 75 14.62 -2.24 7.89
N ASP A 76 15.46 -2.43 8.91
CA ASP A 76 15.96 -3.76 9.28
C ASP A 76 14.84 -4.69 9.75
N LEU A 77 13.86 -4.18 10.50
CA LEU A 77 12.71 -4.96 10.95
C LEU A 77 11.82 -5.39 9.77
N LEU A 78 11.52 -4.50 8.84
CA LEU A 78 10.79 -4.81 7.63
C LEU A 78 11.48 -5.91 6.82
N LYS A 79 12.80 -5.81 6.66
CA LYS A 79 13.61 -6.82 5.97
C LYS A 79 13.51 -8.20 6.61
N ARG A 80 13.47 -8.28 7.94
CA ARG A 80 13.33 -9.56 8.65
C ARG A 80 11.91 -10.11 8.58
N ALA A 81 10.89 -9.25 8.52
CA ALA A 81 9.50 -9.66 8.40
C ALA A 81 9.12 -10.11 6.98
N GLN A 82 9.81 -9.61 5.94
CA GLN A 82 9.50 -9.92 4.55
C GLN A 82 9.69 -11.41 4.24
N GLN A 83 8.72 -12.00 3.57
CA GLN A 83 8.77 -13.40 3.13
C GLN A 83 9.78 -13.58 1.99
N LYS A 84 10.32 -14.79 1.84
CA LYS A 84 11.34 -15.13 0.81
C LYS A 84 10.89 -14.85 -0.62
N ASN A 85 9.59 -14.83 -0.89
CA ASN A 85 9.02 -14.51 -2.20
C ASN A 85 8.74 -13.01 -2.40
N GLY A 86 9.13 -12.17 -1.47
CA GLY A 86 8.93 -10.72 -1.50
C GLY A 86 7.63 -10.24 -0.83
N TYR A 87 6.68 -11.11 -0.48
CA TYR A 87 5.43 -10.70 0.16
C TYR A 87 5.66 -10.08 1.53
N LEU A 88 4.97 -8.96 1.81
CA LEU A 88 5.04 -8.27 3.10
C LEU A 88 3.69 -7.65 3.46
N ASN A 89 2.91 -8.36 4.25
CA ASN A 89 1.73 -7.85 4.94
C ASN A 89 1.62 -8.61 6.27
N THR A 90 1.74 -7.92 7.39
CA THR A 90 1.90 -8.55 8.69
C THR A 90 0.67 -9.36 9.09
N TYR A 91 -0.54 -8.86 8.81
CA TYR A 91 -1.78 -9.57 9.14
C TYR A 91 -1.79 -10.99 8.55
N TYR A 92 -1.54 -11.11 7.25
CA TYR A 92 -1.57 -12.42 6.57
C TYR A 92 -0.36 -13.29 6.85
N ILE A 93 0.79 -12.70 7.17
CA ILE A 93 1.97 -13.46 7.64
C ILE A 93 1.66 -14.11 8.99
N ILE A 94 1.00 -13.40 9.90
CA ILE A 94 0.66 -13.86 11.25
C ILE A 94 -0.49 -14.87 11.23
N HIS A 95 -1.57 -14.59 10.49
CA HIS A 95 -2.80 -15.42 10.51
C HIS A 95 -2.81 -16.55 9.48
N GLY A 96 -1.95 -16.50 8.48
CA GLY A 96 -1.79 -17.52 7.46
C GLY A 96 -1.86 -17.03 6.03
N LEU A 97 -0.84 -17.36 5.27
CA LEU A 97 -0.63 -16.90 3.88
C LEU A 97 -1.61 -17.50 2.87
N LYS A 98 -2.41 -18.50 3.24
CA LYS A 98 -3.42 -19.12 2.35
C LYS A 98 -4.55 -18.17 1.98
N ASP A 99 -4.84 -17.20 2.84
CA ASP A 99 -5.93 -16.24 2.68
C ASP A 99 -5.46 -14.89 2.09
N LYS A 100 -4.16 -14.77 1.75
CA LYS A 100 -3.63 -13.57 1.09
C LYS A 100 -4.31 -13.34 -0.25
N TRP A 101 -4.46 -12.07 -0.63
CA TRP A 101 -5.15 -11.60 -1.82
C TRP A 101 -6.67 -11.91 -1.86
N HIS A 102 -7.21 -12.45 -0.75
CA HIS A 102 -8.64 -12.58 -0.59
C HIS A 102 -9.23 -11.34 0.07
N TYR A 103 -10.43 -10.98 -0.33
CA TYR A 103 -11.20 -9.90 0.24
C TYR A 103 -10.51 -8.53 0.16
N LEU A 104 -10.00 -8.20 -1.04
CA LEU A 104 -9.29 -6.94 -1.30
C LEU A 104 -10.18 -5.71 -1.11
N LYS A 105 -11.50 -5.89 -1.13
CA LYS A 105 -12.47 -4.84 -0.80
C LYS A 105 -12.21 -4.18 0.56
N GLU A 106 -11.70 -4.93 1.55
CA GLU A 106 -11.55 -4.43 2.92
C GLU A 106 -10.21 -4.79 3.58
N SER A 107 -9.38 -5.61 2.92
CA SER A 107 -8.13 -6.12 3.50
C SER A 107 -6.93 -5.18 3.39
N CYS A 108 -7.04 -4.11 2.60
CA CYS A 108 -5.99 -3.08 2.44
C CYS A 108 -4.57 -3.62 2.12
N GLN A 109 -4.45 -4.77 1.43
CA GLN A 109 -3.15 -5.38 1.18
C GLN A 109 -2.32 -4.58 0.17
N LEU A 110 -2.95 -4.21 -0.97
CA LEU A 110 -2.27 -3.41 -2.00
C LEU A 110 -2.10 -1.95 -1.54
N TYR A 111 -3.01 -1.43 -0.73
CA TYR A 111 -2.87 -0.14 -0.07
C TYR A 111 -1.61 -0.07 0.80
N CYS A 112 -1.39 -1.06 1.65
CA CYS A 112 -0.16 -1.13 2.45
C CYS A 112 1.09 -1.27 1.57
N ALA A 113 1.03 -2.08 0.51
CA ALA A 113 2.15 -2.21 -0.44
C ALA A 113 2.46 -0.88 -1.14
N GLY A 114 1.44 -0.10 -1.53
CA GLY A 114 1.61 1.24 -2.10
C GLY A 114 2.39 2.16 -1.17
N HIS A 115 2.00 2.27 0.10
CA HIS A 115 2.71 3.09 1.07
C HIS A 115 4.15 2.63 1.36
N LEU A 116 4.43 1.33 1.31
CA LEU A 116 5.81 0.84 1.37
C LEU A 116 6.63 1.35 0.18
N ILE A 117 6.08 1.27 -1.03
CA ILE A 117 6.74 1.75 -2.24
C ILE A 117 7.00 3.27 -2.15
N GLU A 118 6.01 4.05 -1.71
CA GLU A 118 6.14 5.49 -1.50
C GLU A 118 7.28 5.83 -0.53
N ALA A 119 7.34 5.13 0.61
CA ALA A 119 8.42 5.29 1.59
C ALA A 119 9.80 4.93 1.02
N ALA A 120 9.86 3.85 0.24
CA ALA A 120 11.10 3.36 -0.37
C ALA A 120 11.63 4.32 -1.44
N VAL A 121 10.77 4.81 -2.33
CA VAL A 121 11.12 5.80 -3.35
C VAL A 121 11.57 7.10 -2.70
N SER A 122 10.84 7.59 -1.69
CA SER A 122 11.22 8.81 -0.95
C SER A 122 12.58 8.65 -0.26
N ALA A 123 12.85 7.50 0.35
CA ALA A 123 14.15 7.21 0.98
C ALA A 123 15.30 7.12 -0.05
N HIS A 124 15.03 6.55 -1.21
CA HIS A 124 16.02 6.49 -2.31
C HIS A 124 16.34 7.88 -2.85
N GLN A 125 15.31 8.66 -3.18
CA GLN A 125 15.49 10.00 -3.76
C GLN A 125 16.14 11.00 -2.81
N VAL A 126 15.80 10.96 -1.52
CA VAL A 126 16.28 11.96 -0.56
C VAL A 126 17.59 11.55 0.12
N LEU A 127 17.73 10.25 0.43
CA LEU A 127 18.84 9.73 1.23
C LEU A 127 19.82 8.84 0.45
N GLY A 128 19.52 8.52 -0.82
CA GLY A 128 20.29 7.56 -1.61
C GLY A 128 20.20 6.11 -1.08
N ARG A 129 19.14 5.79 -0.30
CA ARG A 129 18.98 4.48 0.34
C ARG A 129 18.40 3.45 -0.63
N THR A 130 19.10 2.35 -0.81
CA THR A 130 18.65 1.24 -1.68
C THR A 130 18.09 0.04 -0.93
N ASP A 131 18.33 -0.05 0.37
CA ASP A 131 17.90 -1.18 1.21
C ASP A 131 16.37 -1.30 1.30
N LEU A 132 15.67 -0.18 1.54
CA LEU A 132 14.21 -0.16 1.54
C LEU A 132 13.65 -0.33 0.12
N LEU A 133 14.34 0.22 -0.90
CA LEU A 133 13.94 0.06 -2.29
C LEU A 133 13.95 -1.43 -2.70
N VAL A 134 14.96 -2.20 -2.32
CA VAL A 134 15.04 -3.65 -2.58
C VAL A 134 13.85 -4.40 -1.97
N ILE A 135 13.42 -4.02 -0.76
CA ILE A 135 12.24 -4.61 -0.10
C ILE A 135 10.97 -4.30 -0.91
N ALA A 136 10.81 -3.04 -1.33
CA ALA A 136 9.64 -2.59 -2.09
C ALA A 136 9.59 -3.22 -3.50
N GLU A 137 10.73 -3.28 -4.20
CA GLU A 137 10.84 -3.96 -5.51
C GLU A 137 10.50 -5.44 -5.41
N ALA A 138 11.01 -6.15 -4.40
CA ALA A 138 10.69 -7.57 -4.21
C ALA A 138 9.18 -7.78 -3.98
N TYR A 139 8.53 -6.86 -3.26
CA TYR A 139 7.08 -6.94 -3.05
C TYR A 139 6.30 -6.57 -4.33
N ALA A 140 6.70 -5.53 -5.04
CA ALA A 140 6.11 -5.15 -6.33
C ALA A 140 6.24 -6.26 -7.38
N ASP A 141 7.39 -6.95 -7.43
CA ASP A 141 7.62 -8.11 -8.30
C ASP A 141 6.69 -9.28 -7.95
N TYR A 142 6.47 -9.52 -6.66
CA TYR A 142 5.53 -10.53 -6.22
C TYR A 142 4.07 -10.15 -6.56
N ILE A 143 3.71 -8.88 -6.46
CA ILE A 143 2.39 -8.39 -6.89
C ILE A 143 2.24 -8.56 -8.41
N ASP A 144 3.23 -8.19 -9.21
CA ASP A 144 3.21 -8.40 -10.67
C ASP A 144 3.07 -9.88 -11.05
N HIS A 145 3.68 -10.80 -10.27
CA HIS A 145 3.48 -12.24 -10.46
C HIS A 145 2.03 -12.66 -10.20
N CYS A 146 1.35 -12.07 -9.23
CA CYS A 146 0.01 -12.45 -8.79
C CYS A 146 -1.12 -11.77 -9.59
N PHE A 147 -0.93 -10.52 -9.98
CA PHE A 147 -1.96 -9.68 -10.62
C PHE A 147 -1.63 -9.37 -12.07
N GLY A 148 -2.65 -9.24 -12.90
CA GLY A 148 -2.48 -8.90 -14.31
C GLY A 148 -3.60 -9.41 -15.21
N PRO A 149 -3.55 -9.09 -16.50
CA PRO A 149 -4.54 -9.55 -17.48
C PRO A 149 -4.32 -10.99 -17.95
N GLU A 150 -3.17 -11.60 -17.64
CA GLU A 150 -2.77 -12.92 -18.13
C GLU A 150 -3.58 -14.04 -17.46
N ALA A 151 -3.76 -15.15 -18.16
CA ALA A 151 -4.45 -16.32 -17.62
C ALA A 151 -3.75 -16.84 -16.35
N GLY A 152 -4.53 -17.05 -15.29
CA GLY A 152 -4.05 -17.54 -13.99
C GLY A 152 -3.65 -16.44 -13.02
N LYS A 153 -3.57 -15.18 -13.44
CA LYS A 153 -3.41 -14.02 -12.55
C LYS A 153 -4.74 -13.49 -12.05
N ILE A 154 -4.70 -12.79 -10.94
CA ILE A 154 -5.87 -12.11 -10.34
C ILE A 154 -6.18 -10.86 -11.15
N ARG A 155 -7.40 -10.78 -11.67
CA ARG A 155 -7.93 -9.59 -12.35
C ARG A 155 -8.71 -8.74 -11.35
N GLY A 156 -8.03 -8.22 -10.35
CA GLY A 156 -8.62 -7.48 -9.25
C GLY A 156 -7.78 -6.30 -8.81
N TYR A 157 -8.30 -5.55 -7.86
CA TYR A 157 -7.70 -4.34 -7.31
C TYR A 157 -8.16 -4.14 -5.86
N ASP A 158 -7.40 -3.34 -5.08
CA ASP A 158 -7.79 -2.95 -3.73
C ASP A 158 -8.87 -1.86 -3.76
N VAL A 159 -9.63 -1.73 -2.69
CA VAL A 159 -10.59 -0.64 -2.53
C VAL A 159 -9.91 0.72 -2.60
N HIS A 160 -8.77 0.87 -1.95
CA HIS A 160 -7.91 2.05 -2.03
C HIS A 160 -6.95 1.97 -3.21
N ALA A 161 -7.00 2.97 -4.09
CA ALA A 161 -6.18 3.06 -5.29
C ALA A 161 -4.77 3.62 -5.04
N GLU A 162 -4.12 3.21 -3.94
CA GLU A 162 -2.80 3.71 -3.54
C GLU A 162 -1.65 3.00 -4.27
N ILE A 163 -1.83 1.74 -4.61
CA ILE A 163 -0.80 0.97 -5.32
C ILE A 163 -0.54 1.52 -6.72
N GLU A 164 -1.55 2.09 -7.36
CA GLU A 164 -1.47 2.61 -8.71
C GLU A 164 -0.48 3.78 -8.84
N PRO A 165 -0.62 4.91 -8.09
CA PRO A 165 0.35 6.00 -8.15
C PRO A 165 1.72 5.58 -7.63
N ALA A 166 1.79 4.74 -6.59
CA ALA A 166 3.05 4.25 -6.04
C ALA A 166 3.88 3.47 -7.07
N LEU A 167 3.24 2.62 -7.88
CA LEU A 167 3.91 1.88 -8.95
C LEU A 167 4.42 2.79 -10.07
N TYR A 168 3.71 3.88 -10.42
CA TYR A 168 4.23 4.87 -11.37
C TYR A 168 5.46 5.58 -10.81
N ARG A 169 5.45 5.97 -9.52
CA ARG A 169 6.62 6.54 -8.87
C ARG A 169 7.80 5.58 -8.85
N LEU A 170 7.55 4.30 -8.56
CA LEU A 170 8.58 3.27 -8.59
C LEU A 170 9.16 3.10 -10.00
N TYR A 171 8.32 3.14 -11.03
CA TYR A 171 8.77 3.13 -12.43
C TYR A 171 9.65 4.34 -12.75
N GLU A 172 9.24 5.55 -12.38
CA GLU A 172 10.01 6.78 -12.65
C GLU A 172 11.35 6.79 -11.91
N ASP A 173 11.43 6.20 -10.74
CA ASP A 173 12.67 6.11 -9.94
C ASP A 173 13.63 5.03 -10.45
N THR A 174 13.12 3.89 -10.91
CA THR A 174 13.93 2.72 -11.27
C THR A 174 14.11 2.52 -12.78
N GLY A 175 13.22 3.06 -13.60
CA GLY A 175 13.16 2.81 -15.04
C GLY A 175 12.68 1.41 -15.43
N ILE A 176 12.09 0.64 -14.49
CA ILE A 176 11.68 -0.75 -14.72
C ILE A 176 10.25 -0.80 -15.25
N ASP A 177 10.09 -1.02 -16.56
CA ASP A 177 8.81 -0.98 -17.30
C ASP A 177 7.69 -1.86 -16.73
N ARG A 178 8.00 -2.96 -16.06
CA ARG A 178 6.96 -3.84 -15.49
C ARG A 178 6.10 -3.14 -14.44
N TYR A 179 6.66 -2.21 -13.66
CA TYR A 179 5.91 -1.45 -12.65
C TYR A 179 4.90 -0.51 -13.30
N LYS A 180 5.29 0.15 -14.40
CA LYS A 180 4.36 0.94 -15.20
C LYS A 180 3.23 0.09 -15.79
N ARG A 181 3.56 -1.08 -16.38
CA ARG A 181 2.53 -1.98 -16.94
C ARG A 181 1.56 -2.48 -15.87
N LEU A 182 2.07 -2.79 -14.67
CA LEU A 182 1.23 -3.20 -13.54
C LEU A 182 0.31 -2.07 -13.06
N ALA A 183 0.82 -0.84 -12.97
CA ALA A 183 0.01 0.34 -12.67
C ALA A 183 -1.07 0.57 -13.75
N ASP A 184 -0.67 0.50 -15.03
CA ASP A 184 -1.59 0.60 -16.17
C ASP A 184 -2.72 -0.43 -16.09
N PHE A 185 -2.39 -1.67 -15.69
CA PHE A 185 -3.37 -2.73 -15.47
C PHE A 185 -4.38 -2.37 -14.37
N PHE A 186 -3.93 -1.96 -13.18
CA PHE A 186 -4.81 -1.63 -12.08
C PHE A 186 -5.75 -0.46 -12.41
N VAL A 187 -5.23 0.61 -13.05
CA VAL A 187 -6.04 1.76 -13.47
C VAL A 187 -7.11 1.35 -14.48
N GLU A 188 -6.78 0.49 -15.45
CA GLU A 188 -7.73 0.06 -16.48
C GLU A 188 -8.69 -1.04 -16.01
N GLU A 189 -8.31 -1.83 -15.01
CA GLU A 189 -9.16 -2.91 -14.50
C GLU A 189 -10.25 -2.40 -13.56
N ARG A 190 -9.99 -1.30 -12.83
CA ARG A 190 -10.97 -0.69 -11.92
C ARG A 190 -12.22 -0.24 -12.66
N GLY A 191 -13.36 -0.70 -12.18
CA GLY A 191 -14.68 -0.40 -12.77
C GLY A 191 -15.09 -1.26 -13.95
N ARG A 192 -14.27 -2.21 -14.40
CA ARG A 192 -14.67 -3.18 -15.43
C ARG A 192 -15.71 -4.16 -14.92
N LYS A 193 -16.55 -4.65 -15.85
CA LYS A 193 -17.54 -5.70 -15.56
C LYS A 193 -17.01 -7.08 -15.98
N PRO A 194 -17.34 -8.18 -15.26
CA PRO A 194 -18.08 -8.16 -13.98
C PRO A 194 -17.31 -7.40 -12.91
N TYR A 195 -18.02 -6.77 -11.98
CA TYR A 195 -17.38 -6.00 -10.91
C TYR A 195 -16.60 -6.92 -9.97
N PHE A 196 -15.30 -6.69 -9.82
CA PHE A 196 -14.42 -7.53 -9.03
C PHE A 196 -14.94 -7.78 -7.61
N PHE A 197 -15.34 -6.74 -6.89
CA PHE A 197 -15.82 -6.85 -5.51
C PHE A 197 -17.14 -7.64 -5.36
N SER A 198 -17.95 -7.80 -6.43
CA SER A 198 -19.14 -8.62 -6.38
C SER A 198 -18.85 -10.11 -6.53
N GLU A 199 -17.72 -10.47 -7.11
CA GLU A 199 -17.31 -11.85 -7.35
C GLU A 199 -16.28 -12.34 -6.30
N GLU A 200 -15.79 -11.43 -5.46
CA GLU A 200 -14.78 -11.73 -4.48
C GLU A 200 -15.36 -12.55 -3.32
N PRO A 201 -14.75 -13.70 -2.96
CA PRO A 201 -15.21 -14.49 -1.81
C PRO A 201 -15.07 -13.70 -0.51
N ARG A 202 -16.11 -13.69 0.31
CA ARG A 202 -16.04 -13.09 1.65
C ARG A 202 -15.05 -13.85 2.54
N ASN A 203 -14.11 -13.14 3.13
CA ASN A 203 -13.26 -13.67 4.18
C ASN A 203 -13.84 -13.30 5.55
N THR A 204 -14.49 -14.26 6.21
CA THR A 204 -15.11 -14.07 7.52
C THR A 204 -14.08 -13.88 8.66
N ASN A 205 -12.80 -14.16 8.42
CA ASN A 205 -11.76 -14.08 9.44
C ASN A 205 -11.20 -12.66 9.62
N VAL A 206 -11.33 -11.78 8.63
CA VAL A 206 -10.83 -10.40 8.67
C VAL A 206 -11.75 -9.47 9.45
N GLY A 207 -13.03 -9.83 9.61
CA GLY A 207 -14.11 -8.95 10.08
C GLY A 207 -13.88 -8.20 11.40
N LYS A 208 -13.03 -8.70 12.30
CA LYS A 208 -12.73 -8.02 13.58
C LYS A 208 -11.68 -6.91 13.47
N ASN A 209 -10.90 -6.91 12.41
CA ASN A 209 -9.74 -6.03 12.21
C ASN A 209 -9.93 -5.09 11.02
N LEU A 210 -11.14 -5.04 10.46
CA LEU A 210 -11.48 -4.15 9.34
C LEU A 210 -11.49 -2.68 9.77
N VAL A 211 -11.07 -1.82 8.85
CA VAL A 211 -11.09 -0.37 9.04
C VAL A 211 -12.53 0.15 9.02
N TYR A 212 -13.35 -0.38 8.13
CA TYR A 212 -14.77 -0.07 7.96
C TYR A 212 -15.46 -1.17 7.11
N GLU A 213 -16.78 -1.30 7.27
CA GLU A 213 -17.59 -2.13 6.39
C GLU A 213 -18.11 -1.28 5.22
N LEU A 214 -17.90 -1.77 4.00
CA LEU A 214 -18.42 -1.14 2.80
C LEU A 214 -19.79 -1.73 2.43
N ASP A 215 -20.72 -0.87 2.00
CA ASP A 215 -21.91 -1.33 1.28
C ASP A 215 -21.46 -2.02 -0.01
N GLU A 216 -21.84 -3.28 -0.18
CA GLU A 216 -21.44 -4.09 -1.34
C GLU A 216 -21.95 -3.56 -2.66
N SER A 217 -23.00 -2.74 -2.64
CA SER A 217 -23.61 -2.13 -3.83
C SER A 217 -23.00 -0.77 -4.18
N ASP A 218 -22.22 -0.16 -3.28
CA ASP A 218 -21.67 1.19 -3.49
C ASP A 218 -20.31 1.18 -4.19
N TYR A 219 -20.30 0.85 -5.47
CA TYR A 219 -19.11 0.92 -6.32
C TYR A 219 -18.59 2.35 -6.55
N ARG A 220 -19.43 3.39 -6.30
CA ARG A 220 -19.01 4.80 -6.40
C ARG A 220 -18.04 5.17 -5.30
N HIS A 221 -18.15 4.56 -4.12
CA HIS A 221 -17.28 4.82 -2.98
C HIS A 221 -15.80 4.66 -3.33
N SER A 222 -15.45 3.61 -4.07
CA SER A 222 -14.09 3.26 -4.48
C SER A 222 -13.77 3.58 -5.95
N GLN A 223 -14.55 4.48 -6.58
CA GLN A 223 -14.40 4.86 -7.99
C GLN A 223 -14.42 3.67 -8.97
N SER A 224 -15.07 2.55 -8.57
CA SER A 224 -15.14 1.32 -9.36
C SER A 224 -16.51 1.09 -10.03
N HIS A 225 -17.37 2.11 -10.08
CA HIS A 225 -18.70 2.05 -10.71
C HIS A 225 -18.64 2.04 -12.24
N LEU A 226 -17.60 2.64 -12.83
CA LEU A 226 -17.31 2.70 -14.26
C LEU A 226 -15.79 2.66 -14.49
N PRO A 227 -15.32 2.16 -15.64
CA PRO A 227 -13.95 2.37 -16.08
C PRO A 227 -13.59 3.85 -16.11
N ILE A 228 -12.33 4.21 -15.82
CA ILE A 228 -11.89 5.61 -15.73
C ILE A 228 -12.25 6.43 -16.98
N ARG A 229 -12.19 5.84 -18.16
CA ARG A 229 -12.50 6.52 -19.44
C ARG A 229 -13.99 6.84 -19.63
N GLU A 230 -14.86 6.27 -18.81
CA GLU A 230 -16.31 6.48 -18.85
C GLU A 230 -16.79 7.36 -17.68
N GLN A 231 -15.91 7.68 -16.74
CA GLN A 231 -16.21 8.58 -15.60
C GLN A 231 -16.19 10.02 -16.08
N ASN A 232 -17.21 10.81 -15.71
CA ASN A 232 -17.36 12.21 -16.06
C ASN A 232 -17.61 13.12 -14.85
N GLU A 233 -17.53 12.57 -13.65
CA GLU A 233 -17.68 13.28 -12.38
C GLU A 233 -16.83 12.64 -11.30
N ALA A 234 -16.30 13.44 -10.38
CA ALA A 234 -15.61 12.95 -9.20
C ALA A 234 -16.64 12.44 -8.18
N VAL A 235 -16.52 11.18 -7.77
CA VAL A 235 -17.47 10.53 -6.86
C VAL A 235 -16.78 9.76 -5.75
N GLY A 236 -17.54 9.39 -4.73
CA GLY A 236 -17.13 8.50 -3.67
C GLY A 236 -16.25 9.14 -2.60
N TYR A 237 -15.42 8.33 -1.96
CA TYR A 237 -14.56 8.81 -0.87
C TYR A 237 -13.39 9.63 -1.41
N ALA A 238 -13.30 10.88 -0.97
CA ALA A 238 -12.41 11.88 -1.55
C ALA A 238 -10.92 11.47 -1.53
N VAL A 239 -10.45 10.81 -0.46
CA VAL A 239 -9.05 10.36 -0.36
C VAL A 239 -8.75 9.30 -1.42
N GLN A 240 -9.62 8.29 -1.57
CA GLN A 240 -9.48 7.26 -2.60
C GLN A 240 -9.56 7.85 -4.01
N ALA A 241 -10.45 8.81 -4.22
CA ALA A 241 -10.59 9.52 -5.49
C ALA A 241 -9.29 10.23 -5.87
N MET A 242 -8.63 10.90 -4.91
CA MET A 242 -7.36 11.60 -5.17
C MET A 242 -6.25 10.64 -5.57
N TYR A 243 -6.12 9.49 -4.92
CA TYR A 243 -5.15 8.46 -5.33
C TYR A 243 -5.44 7.98 -6.77
N PHE A 244 -6.70 7.62 -7.03
CA PHE A 244 -7.07 7.08 -8.34
C PHE A 244 -6.88 8.08 -9.49
N TYR A 245 -7.32 9.32 -9.30
CA TYR A 245 -7.15 10.35 -10.33
C TYR A 245 -5.70 10.79 -10.50
N THR A 246 -4.90 10.77 -9.44
CA THR A 246 -3.45 10.96 -9.55
C THR A 246 -2.83 9.87 -10.44
N ALA A 247 -3.16 8.60 -10.18
CA ALA A 247 -2.68 7.50 -11.01
C ALA A 247 -3.16 7.60 -12.46
N ALA A 248 -4.42 7.99 -12.68
CA ALA A 248 -4.96 8.17 -14.02
C ALA A 248 -4.27 9.32 -14.78
N ALA A 249 -3.93 10.41 -14.08
CA ALA A 249 -3.16 11.51 -14.66
C ALA A 249 -1.73 11.08 -15.00
N ASP A 250 -1.06 10.30 -14.14
CA ASP A 250 0.27 9.74 -14.42
C ASP A 250 0.22 8.77 -15.58
N LYS A 251 -0.81 7.91 -15.65
CA LYS A 251 -1.04 7.05 -16.82
C LYS A 251 -1.15 7.86 -18.12
N ALA A 252 -1.98 8.89 -18.11
CA ALA A 252 -2.18 9.75 -19.27
C ALA A 252 -0.86 10.41 -19.70
N ARG A 253 -0.13 10.96 -18.76
CA ARG A 253 1.17 11.62 -18.98
C ARG A 253 2.21 10.65 -19.53
N LEU A 254 2.41 9.51 -18.89
CA LEU A 254 3.46 8.53 -19.23
C LEU A 254 3.18 7.77 -20.53
N ASN A 255 1.91 7.64 -20.92
CA ASN A 255 1.50 6.99 -22.16
C ASN A 255 1.19 7.98 -23.30
N HIS A 256 1.32 9.29 -23.07
CA HIS A 256 0.91 10.35 -24.03
C HIS A 256 -0.56 10.21 -24.46
N ASP A 257 -1.42 9.79 -23.54
CA ASP A 257 -2.85 9.53 -23.77
C ASP A 257 -3.66 10.81 -23.53
N MET A 258 -3.81 11.59 -24.61
CA MET A 258 -4.49 12.89 -24.55
C MET A 258 -5.98 12.77 -24.26
N ASP A 259 -6.62 11.66 -24.67
CA ASP A 259 -8.05 11.43 -24.39
C ASP A 259 -8.27 11.19 -22.89
N LEU A 260 -7.45 10.36 -22.25
CA LEU A 260 -7.48 10.17 -20.81
C LEU A 260 -7.11 11.45 -20.06
N PHE A 261 -6.11 12.20 -20.54
CA PHE A 261 -5.69 13.46 -19.93
C PHE A 261 -6.80 14.52 -19.91
N GLN A 262 -7.65 14.55 -20.91
CA GLN A 262 -8.80 15.46 -20.95
C GLN A 262 -9.97 15.01 -20.07
N ASN A 263 -10.00 13.72 -19.73
CA ASN A 263 -11.05 13.14 -18.92
C ASN A 263 -10.79 13.24 -17.40
N VAL A 264 -9.55 13.38 -16.98
CA VAL A 264 -9.11 13.48 -15.58
C VAL A 264 -8.74 14.92 -15.23
#